data_ff65d37ff4c163300744a8d9eb778f16
#
_entry.id   ff65d37ff4c163300744a8d9eb778f16
#
_cell.length_a   1.000
_cell.length_b   1.000
_cell.length_c   1.000
_cell.angle_alpha   90.00
_cell.angle_beta   90.00
_cell.angle_gamma   90.00
#
_symmetry.space_group_name_H-M   'P 1'
#
loop_
_entity.id
_entity.type
_entity.pdbx_description
1 polymer ?
#
loop_
_entity_poly.entity_id
_entity_poly.type
_entity_poly.pdbx_seq_one_letter_code
_entity_poly.pdbx_strand_id
1 'polypeptide(L)'
;RADWGIQPDRVLSPIRMPSTEVLMECLNLYQTEFRKPSLTIYCLDYSGSMEGTGREQMVEAMSQILIQENAEKNLLQASEHEVNILIPFEGYPRGIYTAEGNGAELEALYTQVEAEEAVGGTDIYYAAMEGLRQLDDYDLGQYTPAIILLTDGVSDGSFSDFRDGYEAFGADVPVFSIMFGSADPTQLEELAELTHARVFDGREDLIGAFRSVKGYN
;
A
#
# COMPACT_ATOMS: atom_id res chain seq x y z
N ARG A 1 -4.04 29.21 -29.25
CA ARG A 1 -4.10 30.05 -28.05
C ARG A 1 -2.76 30.75 -27.88
N ALA A 2 -2.61 31.91 -28.50
CA ALA A 2 -1.38 32.70 -28.50
C ALA A 2 -0.98 33.17 -27.08
N ASP A 3 -1.96 33.39 -26.23
CA ASP A 3 -1.85 33.72 -24.81
C ASP A 3 -1.16 32.60 -23.97
N TRP A 4 -1.14 31.36 -24.48
CA TRP A 4 -0.45 30.22 -23.86
C TRP A 4 0.87 29.87 -24.59
N GLY A 5 1.36 30.76 -25.48
CA GLY A 5 2.55 30.50 -26.28
C GLY A 5 2.35 29.47 -27.42
N ILE A 6 1.11 29.04 -27.66
CA ILE A 6 0.78 28.10 -28.73
C ILE A 6 0.59 28.88 -30.04
N GLN A 7 1.44 28.60 -31.02
CA GLN A 7 1.32 29.13 -32.39
C GLN A 7 0.41 28.21 -33.20
N PRO A 8 -0.81 28.64 -33.59
CA PRO A 8 -1.79 27.77 -34.23
C PRO A 8 -1.37 27.27 -35.61
N ASP A 9 -0.49 28.00 -36.28
CA ASP A 9 -0.03 27.68 -37.65
C ASP A 9 1.28 26.87 -37.68
N ARG A 10 1.82 26.50 -36.51
CA ARG A 10 3.04 25.69 -36.42
C ARG A 10 2.72 24.23 -36.62
N VAL A 11 3.06 23.69 -37.79
CA VAL A 11 3.05 22.25 -38.05
C VAL A 11 4.24 21.61 -37.32
N LEU A 12 3.98 20.83 -36.30
CA LEU A 12 5.00 20.02 -35.64
C LEU A 12 5.30 18.78 -36.49
N SER A 13 6.57 18.45 -36.63
CA SER A 13 6.96 17.18 -37.22
C SER A 13 6.38 16.03 -36.39
N PRO A 14 5.93 14.93 -37.02
CA PRO A 14 5.45 13.76 -36.29
C PRO A 14 6.53 13.30 -35.32
N ILE A 15 6.20 13.25 -34.05
CA ILE A 15 7.06 12.68 -33.00
C ILE A 15 6.95 11.16 -33.13
N ARG A 16 8.08 10.49 -33.32
CA ARG A 16 8.09 9.01 -33.26
C ARG A 16 7.86 8.60 -31.80
N MET A 17 7.02 7.60 -31.61
CA MET A 17 6.89 6.96 -30.30
C MET A 17 8.26 6.45 -29.83
N PRO A 18 8.66 6.71 -28.60
CA PRO A 18 9.88 6.13 -28.05
C PRO A 18 9.82 4.60 -28.08
N SER A 19 10.96 3.94 -28.11
CA SER A 19 10.99 2.48 -27.95
C SER A 19 10.52 2.09 -26.53
N THR A 20 10.08 0.84 -26.38
CA THR A 20 9.68 0.32 -25.07
C THR A 20 10.81 0.43 -24.05
N GLU A 21 12.07 0.23 -24.47
CA GLU A 21 13.26 0.37 -23.61
C GLU A 21 13.39 1.79 -23.07
N VAL A 22 13.20 2.82 -23.91
CA VAL A 22 13.24 4.23 -23.47
C VAL A 22 12.10 4.55 -22.51
N LEU A 23 10.90 4.01 -22.75
CA LEU A 23 9.77 4.19 -21.86
C LEU A 23 10.01 3.53 -20.50
N MET A 24 10.57 2.32 -20.49
CA MET A 24 10.91 1.61 -19.25
C MET A 24 12.00 2.33 -18.47
N GLU A 25 13.03 2.85 -19.14
CA GLU A 25 14.08 3.65 -18.51
C GLU A 25 13.52 4.96 -17.91
N CYS A 26 12.62 5.64 -18.62
CA CYS A 26 11.96 6.84 -18.11
C CYS A 26 11.11 6.53 -16.87
N LEU A 27 10.39 5.39 -16.86
CA LEU A 27 9.61 4.96 -15.70
C LEU A 27 10.52 4.62 -14.51
N ASN A 28 11.62 3.93 -14.76
CA ASN A 28 12.60 3.60 -13.73
C ASN A 28 13.20 4.87 -13.11
N LEU A 29 13.67 5.80 -13.93
CA LEU A 29 14.19 7.10 -13.46
C LEU A 29 13.14 7.89 -12.68
N TYR A 30 11.88 7.88 -13.12
CA TYR A 30 10.80 8.53 -12.38
C TYR A 30 10.64 7.91 -10.99
N GLN A 31 10.64 6.59 -10.88
CA GLN A 31 10.44 5.88 -9.61
C GLN A 31 11.62 6.03 -8.66
N THR A 32 12.86 6.05 -9.19
CA THR A 32 14.07 6.06 -8.35
C THR A 32 14.56 7.46 -8.02
N GLU A 33 14.40 8.45 -8.92
CA GLU A 33 15.05 9.75 -8.80
C GLU A 33 14.08 10.92 -8.62
N PHE A 34 12.87 10.83 -9.17
CA PHE A 34 11.96 11.98 -9.22
C PHE A 34 10.78 11.89 -8.26
N ARG A 35 10.36 10.68 -7.93
CA ARG A 35 9.28 10.46 -6.97
C ARG A 35 9.82 10.52 -5.54
N LYS A 36 9.07 11.12 -4.61
CA LYS A 36 9.36 10.96 -3.19
C LYS A 36 9.30 9.46 -2.83
N PRO A 37 10.22 8.96 -1.99
CA PRO A 37 10.16 7.59 -1.54
C PRO A 37 8.85 7.29 -0.81
N SER A 38 8.33 6.11 -0.98
CA SER A 38 7.15 5.64 -0.26
C SER A 38 7.51 5.30 1.19
N LEU A 39 6.60 5.62 2.10
CA LEU A 39 6.56 5.09 3.46
C LEU A 39 5.28 4.28 3.57
N THR A 40 5.36 2.97 3.34
CA THR A 40 4.20 2.10 3.23
C THR A 40 4.07 1.20 4.45
N ILE A 41 2.90 1.22 5.07
CA ILE A 41 2.56 0.36 6.19
C ILE A 41 1.56 -0.68 5.73
N TYR A 42 1.91 -1.95 5.87
CA TYR A 42 1.05 -3.09 5.55
C TYR A 42 0.45 -3.64 6.82
N CYS A 43 -0.83 -3.41 7.05
CA CYS A 43 -1.61 -4.04 8.11
C CYS A 43 -2.22 -5.33 7.56
N LEU A 44 -1.70 -6.48 7.99
CA LEU A 44 -2.08 -7.79 7.48
C LEU A 44 -2.96 -8.52 8.50
N ASP A 45 -4.17 -8.84 8.10
CA ASP A 45 -5.15 -9.56 8.90
C ASP A 45 -4.79 -11.05 9.02
N TYR A 46 -4.54 -11.49 10.23
CA TYR A 46 -4.36 -12.89 10.60
C TYR A 46 -5.45 -13.36 11.57
N SER A 47 -6.66 -12.81 11.44
CA SER A 47 -7.84 -13.30 12.16
C SER A 47 -8.21 -14.73 11.75
N GLY A 48 -9.03 -15.38 12.56
CA GLY A 48 -9.43 -16.78 12.30
C GLY A 48 -10.18 -16.99 10.99
N SER A 49 -10.86 -15.97 10.44
CA SER A 49 -11.53 -16.05 9.13
C SER A 49 -10.54 -16.16 7.97
N MET A 50 -9.32 -15.65 8.13
CA MET A 50 -8.25 -15.75 7.15
C MET A 50 -7.63 -17.17 7.04
N GLU A 51 -7.99 -18.11 7.92
CA GLU A 51 -7.44 -19.47 7.86
C GLU A 51 -7.68 -20.14 6.49
N GLY A 52 -6.63 -20.71 5.92
CA GLY A 52 -6.65 -21.34 4.60
C GLY A 52 -6.50 -20.36 3.45
N THR A 53 -7.49 -20.30 2.56
CA THR A 53 -7.38 -19.56 1.28
C THR A 53 -7.11 -18.06 1.44
N GLY A 54 -7.68 -17.40 2.43
CA GLY A 54 -7.47 -15.97 2.68
C GLY A 54 -6.00 -15.70 2.98
N ARG A 55 -5.44 -16.45 3.93
CA ARG A 55 -4.02 -16.34 4.29
C ARG A 55 -3.11 -16.70 3.11
N GLU A 56 -3.40 -17.78 2.37
CA GLU A 56 -2.61 -18.18 1.21
C GLU A 56 -2.57 -17.06 0.14
N GLN A 57 -3.70 -16.46 -0.15
CA GLN A 57 -3.81 -15.34 -1.09
C GLN A 57 -3.04 -14.10 -0.61
N MET A 58 -3.12 -13.79 0.68
CA MET A 58 -2.39 -12.66 1.27
C MET A 58 -0.87 -12.90 1.23
N VAL A 59 -0.40 -14.10 1.58
CA VAL A 59 1.02 -14.47 1.49
C VAL A 59 1.51 -14.36 0.05
N GLU A 60 0.75 -14.90 -0.92
CA GLU A 60 1.08 -14.77 -2.35
C GLU A 60 1.12 -13.31 -2.78
N ALA A 61 0.15 -12.51 -2.34
CA ALA A 61 0.11 -11.07 -2.58
C ALA A 61 1.39 -10.36 -2.12
N MET A 62 1.79 -10.62 -0.89
CA MET A 62 2.96 -9.99 -0.31
C MET A 62 4.26 -10.46 -0.99
N SER A 63 4.30 -11.66 -1.56
CA SER A 63 5.42 -12.13 -2.37
C SER A 63 5.67 -11.25 -3.60
N GLN A 64 4.60 -10.70 -4.19
CA GLN A 64 4.68 -9.84 -5.37
C GLN A 64 5.24 -8.44 -5.08
N ILE A 65 5.38 -8.07 -3.81
CA ILE A 65 5.85 -6.76 -3.36
C ILE A 65 7.20 -6.90 -2.63
N LEU A 66 7.29 -7.84 -1.70
CA LEU A 66 8.44 -7.96 -0.80
C LEU A 66 9.60 -8.74 -1.43
N ILE A 67 9.33 -9.64 -2.37
CA ILE A 67 10.37 -10.33 -3.13
C ILE A 67 10.69 -9.50 -4.38
N GLN A 68 11.86 -8.86 -4.40
CA GLN A 68 12.19 -7.87 -5.43
C GLN A 68 12.16 -8.45 -6.84
N GLU A 69 12.59 -9.70 -7.05
CA GLU A 69 12.50 -10.37 -8.35
C GLU A 69 11.06 -10.46 -8.90
N ASN A 70 10.07 -10.63 -8.03
CA ASN A 70 8.66 -10.64 -8.40
C ASN A 70 8.13 -9.21 -8.59
N ALA A 71 8.51 -8.30 -7.70
CA ALA A 71 8.12 -6.91 -7.73
C ALA A 71 8.56 -6.20 -9.03
N GLU A 72 9.78 -6.45 -9.50
CA GLU A 72 10.31 -5.94 -10.76
C GLU A 72 9.46 -6.34 -11.96
N LYS A 73 9.01 -7.60 -12.03
CA LYS A 73 8.14 -8.09 -13.11
C LYS A 73 6.81 -7.33 -13.18
N ASN A 74 6.37 -6.81 -12.03
CA ASN A 74 5.10 -6.11 -11.88
C ASN A 74 5.24 -4.58 -11.77
N LEU A 75 6.45 -4.02 -11.87
CA LEU A 75 6.76 -2.60 -11.65
C LEU A 75 6.35 -2.12 -10.24
N LEU A 76 6.53 -2.99 -9.25
CA LEU A 76 6.23 -2.76 -7.84
C LEU A 76 7.49 -2.74 -6.96
N GLN A 77 8.69 -2.84 -7.56
CA GLN A 77 9.96 -2.86 -6.85
C GLN A 77 10.11 -1.67 -5.92
N ALA A 78 10.74 -1.91 -4.78
CA ALA A 78 11.11 -0.86 -3.86
C ALA A 78 12.38 -0.13 -4.35
N SER A 79 12.50 1.15 -4.02
CA SER A 79 13.73 1.93 -4.19
C SER A 79 14.61 1.86 -2.94
N GLU A 80 15.85 2.31 -3.04
CA GLU A 80 16.81 2.32 -1.92
C GLU A 80 16.38 3.19 -0.73
N HIS A 81 15.42 4.09 -0.93
CA HIS A 81 14.98 5.06 0.08
C HIS A 81 13.56 4.80 0.58
N GLU A 82 12.89 3.77 0.07
CA GLU A 82 11.54 3.41 0.55
C GLU A 82 11.61 2.75 1.93
N VAL A 83 10.58 3.00 2.72
CA VAL A 83 10.37 2.35 4.02
C VAL A 83 9.12 1.50 3.96
N ASN A 84 9.24 0.26 4.37
CA ASN A 84 8.13 -0.69 4.44
C ASN A 84 7.98 -1.19 5.88
N ILE A 85 6.80 -1.02 6.45
CA ILE A 85 6.47 -1.46 7.81
C ILE A 85 5.37 -2.51 7.72
N LEU A 86 5.59 -3.64 8.35
CA LEU A 86 4.64 -4.74 8.42
C LEU A 86 4.03 -4.80 9.82
N ILE A 87 2.70 -4.82 9.89
CA ILE A 87 1.93 -4.95 11.12
C ILE A 87 0.96 -6.13 10.96
N PRO A 88 1.37 -7.36 11.30
CA PRO A 88 0.43 -8.46 11.42
C PRO A 88 -0.53 -8.17 12.57
N PHE A 89 -1.82 -8.37 12.36
CA PHE A 89 -2.82 -8.12 13.38
C PHE A 89 -3.93 -9.18 13.41
N GLU A 90 -4.63 -9.21 14.52
CA GLU A 90 -5.92 -9.85 14.74
C GLU A 90 -6.85 -8.88 15.48
N GLY A 91 -7.37 -9.17 16.65
CA GLY A 91 -8.00 -8.17 17.54
C GLY A 91 -7.03 -7.09 18.04
N TYR A 92 -5.72 -7.27 17.85
CA TYR A 92 -4.64 -6.31 18.17
C TYR A 92 -3.39 -6.58 17.31
N PRO A 93 -2.47 -5.61 17.15
CA PRO A 93 -1.18 -5.82 16.48
C PRO A 93 -0.33 -6.88 17.20
N ARG A 94 0.25 -7.79 16.44
CA ARG A 94 1.08 -8.91 16.95
C ARG A 94 2.57 -8.59 16.94
N GLY A 95 2.97 -7.63 16.11
CA GLY A 95 4.35 -7.18 15.97
C GLY A 95 4.44 -6.02 15.01
N ILE A 96 5.61 -5.36 14.99
CA ILE A 96 5.93 -4.29 14.07
C ILE A 96 7.32 -4.60 13.52
N TYR A 97 7.41 -4.75 12.21
CA TYR A 97 8.64 -5.10 11.52
C TYR A 97 8.92 -4.08 10.45
N THR A 98 10.11 -3.51 10.42
CA THR A 98 10.50 -2.44 9.50
C THR A 98 11.63 -2.90 8.59
N ALA A 99 11.55 -2.55 7.32
CA ALA A 99 12.65 -2.66 6.35
C ALA A 99 12.84 -1.34 5.62
N GLU A 100 14.08 -0.91 5.51
CA GLU A 100 14.48 0.27 4.75
C GLU A 100 15.19 -0.15 3.46
N GLY A 101 14.82 0.49 2.36
CA GLY A 101 15.41 0.20 1.06
C GLY A 101 14.84 -1.05 0.37
N ASN A 102 15.66 -1.63 -0.50
CA ASN A 102 15.28 -2.74 -1.39
C ASN A 102 16.13 -4.00 -1.19
N GLY A 103 16.82 -4.09 -0.07
CA GLY A 103 17.76 -5.18 0.23
C GLY A 103 17.16 -6.36 0.99
N ALA A 104 18.04 -7.11 1.66
CA ALA A 104 17.70 -8.33 2.39
C ALA A 104 16.70 -8.12 3.54
N GLU A 105 16.60 -6.89 4.08
CA GLU A 105 15.62 -6.57 5.12
C GLU A 105 14.19 -6.67 4.61
N LEU A 106 13.96 -6.32 3.34
CA LEU A 106 12.65 -6.43 2.70
C LEU A 106 12.23 -7.90 2.53
N GLU A 107 13.16 -8.79 2.15
CA GLU A 107 12.91 -10.23 2.09
C GLU A 107 12.67 -10.82 3.48
N ALA A 108 13.31 -10.26 4.52
CA ALA A 108 13.07 -10.67 5.90
C ALA A 108 11.63 -10.34 6.35
N LEU A 109 11.02 -9.25 5.87
CA LEU A 109 9.60 -8.99 6.10
C LEU A 109 8.72 -10.10 5.52
N TYR A 110 9.04 -10.61 4.33
CA TYR A 110 8.29 -11.71 3.73
C TYR A 110 8.36 -12.99 4.57
N THR A 111 9.52 -13.26 5.19
CA THR A 111 9.66 -14.37 6.13
C THR A 111 8.70 -14.23 7.34
N GLN A 112 8.46 -13.01 7.83
CA GLN A 112 7.46 -12.79 8.88
C GLN A 112 6.04 -13.04 8.37
N VAL A 113 5.73 -12.60 7.14
CA VAL A 113 4.42 -12.86 6.52
C VAL A 113 4.12 -14.36 6.45
N GLU A 114 5.10 -15.19 6.07
CA GLU A 114 4.94 -16.65 5.99
C GLU A 114 4.83 -17.32 7.36
N ALA A 115 5.48 -16.76 8.38
CA ALA A 115 5.54 -17.37 9.72
C ALA A 115 4.26 -17.18 10.54
N GLU A 116 3.45 -16.16 10.25
CA GLU A 116 2.25 -15.82 11.01
C GLU A 116 1.11 -16.83 10.74
N GLU A 117 0.40 -17.20 11.80
CA GLU A 117 -0.77 -18.09 11.75
C GLU A 117 -2.07 -17.30 11.93
N ALA A 118 -3.11 -17.70 11.21
CA ALA A 118 -4.44 -17.09 11.31
C ALA A 118 -5.18 -17.62 12.54
N VAL A 119 -5.46 -16.72 13.50
CA VAL A 119 -6.19 -17.01 14.75
C VAL A 119 -6.82 -15.72 15.30
N GLY A 120 -7.82 -15.85 16.18
CA GLY A 120 -8.39 -14.73 16.94
C GLY A 120 -9.46 -13.92 16.20
N GLY A 121 -9.71 -12.71 16.68
CA GLY A 121 -10.71 -11.77 16.17
C GLY A 121 -10.15 -10.82 15.13
N THR A 122 -10.89 -9.74 14.82
CA THR A 122 -10.48 -8.75 13.80
C THR A 122 -10.72 -7.34 14.31
N ASP A 123 -9.67 -6.50 14.39
CA ASP A 123 -9.83 -5.06 14.64
C ASP A 123 -9.00 -4.24 13.65
N ILE A 124 -9.62 -3.92 12.50
CA ILE A 124 -9.00 -3.13 11.42
C ILE A 124 -8.70 -1.70 11.86
N TYR A 125 -9.54 -1.13 12.72
CA TYR A 125 -9.38 0.25 13.17
C TYR A 125 -8.20 0.40 14.11
N TYR A 126 -8.01 -0.57 15.01
CA TYR A 126 -6.85 -0.60 15.88
C TYR A 126 -5.55 -0.80 15.08
N ALA A 127 -5.57 -1.70 14.08
CA ALA A 127 -4.42 -1.92 13.21
C ALA A 127 -4.06 -0.67 12.40
N ALA A 128 -5.04 0.02 11.81
CA ALA A 128 -4.83 1.27 11.08
C ALA A 128 -4.34 2.40 12.00
N MET A 129 -4.85 2.48 13.24
CA MET A 129 -4.38 3.43 14.24
C MET A 129 -2.93 3.17 14.65
N GLU A 130 -2.54 1.91 14.79
CA GLU A 130 -1.15 1.56 15.05
C GLU A 130 -0.26 1.96 13.87
N GLY A 131 -0.75 1.77 12.64
CA GLY A 131 -0.09 2.27 11.44
C GLY A 131 0.16 3.78 11.51
N LEU A 132 -0.83 4.58 11.89
CA LEU A 132 -0.65 6.03 12.07
C LEU A 132 0.42 6.37 13.12
N ARG A 133 0.46 5.62 14.24
CA ARG A 133 1.48 5.84 15.29
C ARG A 133 2.89 5.58 14.80
N GLN A 134 3.07 4.59 13.91
CA GLN A 134 4.39 4.31 13.34
C GLN A 134 4.90 5.45 12.45
N LEU A 135 4.01 6.28 11.90
CA LEU A 135 4.37 7.44 11.09
C LEU A 135 4.92 8.61 11.92
N ASP A 136 4.67 8.67 13.24
CA ASP A 136 5.16 9.74 14.12
C ASP A 136 6.70 9.81 14.16
N ASP A 137 7.38 8.71 13.87
CA ASP A 137 8.84 8.64 13.87
C ASP A 137 9.47 9.17 12.57
N TYR A 138 8.67 9.57 11.57
CA TYR A 138 9.13 9.98 10.24
C TYR A 138 8.75 11.42 9.89
N ASP A 139 9.62 12.09 9.14
CA ASP A 139 9.31 13.38 8.51
C ASP A 139 8.45 13.15 7.25
N LEU A 140 7.12 13.20 7.42
CA LEU A 140 6.18 12.98 6.32
C LEU A 140 6.34 13.94 5.14
N GLY A 141 7.05 15.07 5.34
CA GLY A 141 7.40 15.98 4.25
C GLY A 141 8.37 15.39 3.23
N GLN A 142 9.14 14.37 3.63
CA GLN A 142 10.13 13.70 2.78
C GLN A 142 9.60 12.42 2.13
N TYR A 143 8.50 11.87 2.62
CA TYR A 143 7.91 10.63 2.14
C TYR A 143 6.54 10.86 1.52
N THR A 144 6.07 9.82 0.83
CA THR A 144 4.66 9.65 0.46
C THR A 144 4.10 8.52 1.33
N PRO A 145 3.43 8.86 2.47
CA PRO A 145 2.93 7.86 3.38
C PRO A 145 1.66 7.22 2.87
N ALA A 146 1.48 5.92 3.13
CA ALA A 146 0.22 5.21 2.92
C ALA A 146 0.11 4.02 3.88
N ILE A 147 -1.10 3.72 4.32
CA ILE A 147 -1.44 2.48 5.03
C ILE A 147 -2.22 1.60 4.06
N ILE A 148 -1.87 0.32 3.99
CA ILE A 148 -2.55 -0.69 3.19
C ILE A 148 -3.07 -1.76 4.14
N LEU A 149 -4.37 -1.85 4.25
CA LEU A 149 -5.06 -2.84 5.06
C LEU A 149 -5.48 -4.01 4.18
N LEU A 150 -5.05 -5.22 4.53
CA LEU A 150 -5.42 -6.47 3.85
C LEU A 150 -6.26 -7.31 4.81
N THR A 151 -7.54 -7.54 4.49
CA THR A 151 -8.49 -8.23 5.37
C THR A 151 -9.57 -8.97 4.59
N ASP A 152 -10.15 -10.01 5.18
CA ASP A 152 -11.35 -10.69 4.69
C ASP A 152 -12.56 -10.54 5.64
N GLY A 153 -12.37 -9.85 6.75
CA GLY A 153 -13.30 -9.86 7.88
C GLY A 153 -14.06 -8.57 8.11
N VAL A 154 -15.08 -8.72 8.95
CA VAL A 154 -15.79 -7.61 9.59
C VAL A 154 -15.08 -7.29 10.89
N SER A 155 -14.78 -6.03 11.13
CA SER A 155 -14.11 -5.59 12.37
C SER A 155 -15.07 -5.51 13.54
N ASP A 156 -14.60 -5.97 14.69
CA ASP A 156 -15.25 -5.76 16.00
C ASP A 156 -14.87 -4.41 16.64
N GLY A 157 -13.95 -3.65 16.02
CA GLY A 157 -13.43 -2.40 16.54
C GLY A 157 -14.35 -1.19 16.35
N SER A 158 -13.90 -0.03 16.81
CA SER A 158 -14.66 1.24 16.82
C SER A 158 -14.17 2.20 15.75
N PHE A 159 -14.98 2.43 14.71
CA PHE A 159 -14.72 3.47 13.70
C PHE A 159 -14.63 4.87 14.31
N SER A 160 -15.46 5.18 15.32
CA SER A 160 -15.43 6.51 15.95
C SER A 160 -14.09 6.79 16.64
N ASP A 161 -13.49 5.78 17.27
CA ASP A 161 -12.21 5.95 17.96
C ASP A 161 -11.07 6.13 16.94
N PHE A 162 -11.13 5.40 15.82
CA PHE A 162 -10.20 5.60 14.71
C PHE A 162 -10.34 7.01 14.13
N ARG A 163 -11.56 7.46 13.81
CA ARG A 163 -11.79 8.79 13.26
C ARG A 163 -11.23 9.89 14.17
N ASP A 164 -11.55 9.83 15.45
CA ASP A 164 -11.09 10.84 16.42
C ASP A 164 -9.56 10.86 16.52
N GLY A 165 -8.90 9.70 16.45
CA GLY A 165 -7.44 9.56 16.40
C GLY A 165 -6.84 10.04 15.09
N TYR A 166 -7.45 9.74 13.95
CA TYR A 166 -7.01 10.20 12.64
C TYR A 166 -7.10 11.73 12.52
N GLU A 167 -8.20 12.33 12.98
CA GLU A 167 -8.35 13.79 13.01
C GLU A 167 -7.31 14.44 13.94
N ALA A 168 -7.01 13.82 15.09
CA ALA A 168 -5.98 14.29 16.02
C ALA A 168 -4.55 14.18 15.45
N PHE A 169 -4.29 13.17 14.60
CA PHE A 169 -3.01 13.00 13.90
C PHE A 169 -2.71 14.18 12.97
N GLY A 170 -3.73 14.72 12.29
CA GLY A 170 -3.67 16.01 11.59
C GLY A 170 -2.89 16.01 10.28
N ALA A 171 -2.50 14.86 9.75
CA ALA A 171 -1.91 14.70 8.42
C ALA A 171 -2.82 13.85 7.54
N ASP A 172 -2.84 14.14 6.24
CA ASP A 172 -3.63 13.39 5.26
C ASP A 172 -2.86 12.12 4.86
N VAL A 173 -3.19 11.00 5.49
CA VAL A 173 -2.59 9.70 5.23
C VAL A 173 -3.65 8.75 4.69
N PRO A 174 -3.59 8.33 3.43
CA PRO A 174 -4.58 7.42 2.87
C PRO A 174 -4.46 6.02 3.49
N VAL A 175 -5.62 5.44 3.85
CA VAL A 175 -5.76 4.06 4.30
C VAL A 175 -6.47 3.27 3.22
N PHE A 176 -5.70 2.65 2.34
CA PHE A 176 -6.23 1.78 1.29
C PHE A 176 -6.60 0.43 1.87
N SER A 177 -7.67 -0.16 1.38
CA SER A 177 -8.09 -1.49 1.78
C SER A 177 -8.10 -2.44 0.59
N ILE A 178 -7.56 -3.63 0.77
CA ILE A 178 -7.62 -4.74 -0.19
C ILE A 178 -8.40 -5.88 0.46
N MET A 179 -9.58 -6.16 -0.11
CA MET A 179 -10.47 -7.19 0.40
C MET A 179 -10.11 -8.57 -0.17
N PHE A 180 -10.21 -9.56 0.69
CA PHE A 180 -10.19 -10.98 0.33
C PHE A 180 -11.50 -11.66 0.73
N GLY A 181 -11.69 -12.91 0.33
CA GLY A 181 -12.78 -13.73 0.84
C GLY A 181 -14.17 -13.12 0.69
N SER A 182 -14.91 -13.08 1.80
CA SER A 182 -16.30 -12.59 1.90
C SER A 182 -16.42 -11.31 2.72
N ALA A 183 -15.40 -10.46 2.73
CA ALA A 183 -15.40 -9.22 3.48
C ALA A 183 -16.61 -8.34 3.20
N ASP A 184 -17.14 -7.71 4.24
CA ASP A 184 -18.13 -6.66 4.09
C ASP A 184 -17.43 -5.33 3.74
N PRO A 185 -17.70 -4.73 2.57
CA PRO A 185 -17.02 -3.51 2.16
C PRO A 185 -17.40 -2.29 3.00
N THR A 186 -18.52 -2.32 3.73
CA THR A 186 -19.08 -1.13 4.38
C THR A 186 -18.11 -0.45 5.32
N GLN A 187 -17.46 -1.20 6.21
CA GLN A 187 -16.48 -0.65 7.16
C GLN A 187 -15.20 -0.15 6.48
N LEU A 188 -14.79 -0.83 5.41
CA LEU A 188 -13.63 -0.44 4.62
C LEU A 188 -13.91 0.80 3.78
N GLU A 189 -15.13 0.96 3.28
CA GLU A 189 -15.58 2.16 2.56
C GLU A 189 -15.65 3.38 3.49
N GLU A 190 -16.12 3.21 4.74
CA GLU A 190 -16.09 4.29 5.75
C GLU A 190 -14.65 4.75 6.04
N LEU A 191 -13.69 3.81 6.17
CA LEU A 191 -12.27 4.10 6.32
C LEU A 191 -11.71 4.86 5.11
N ALA A 192 -11.99 4.36 3.91
CA ALA A 192 -11.50 4.93 2.67
C ALA A 192 -12.09 6.34 2.43
N GLU A 193 -13.38 6.56 2.74
CA GLU A 193 -14.01 7.89 2.64
C GLU A 193 -13.35 8.89 3.58
N LEU A 194 -13.14 8.53 4.85
CA LEU A 194 -12.50 9.40 5.84
C LEU A 194 -11.08 9.78 5.44
N THR A 195 -10.32 8.84 4.89
CA THR A 195 -8.88 8.99 4.61
C THR A 195 -8.56 9.30 3.15
N HIS A 196 -9.58 9.66 2.34
CA HIS A 196 -9.46 9.96 0.90
C HIS A 196 -8.81 8.84 0.08
N ALA A 197 -9.00 7.60 0.49
CA ALA A 197 -8.44 6.41 -0.12
C ALA A 197 -9.48 5.62 -0.94
N ARG A 198 -9.21 4.34 -1.18
CA ARG A 198 -10.08 3.43 -1.94
C ARG A 198 -10.05 2.02 -1.37
N VAL A 199 -11.13 1.29 -1.63
CA VAL A 199 -11.24 -0.15 -1.40
C VAL A 199 -11.04 -0.88 -2.73
N PHE A 200 -10.23 -1.92 -2.74
CA PHE A 200 -9.95 -2.78 -3.88
C PHE A 200 -10.39 -4.21 -3.61
N ASP A 201 -10.90 -4.89 -4.63
CA ASP A 201 -11.19 -6.33 -4.56
C ASP A 201 -9.94 -7.12 -4.97
N GLY A 202 -9.22 -7.66 -3.98
CA GLY A 202 -8.01 -8.45 -4.19
C GLY A 202 -8.26 -9.81 -4.86
N ARG A 203 -9.52 -10.27 -4.92
CA ARG A 203 -9.90 -11.52 -5.59
C ARG A 203 -9.89 -11.39 -7.12
N GLU A 204 -10.14 -10.19 -7.65
CA GLU A 204 -10.23 -9.95 -9.10
C GLU A 204 -8.87 -9.59 -9.70
N ASP A 205 -8.18 -8.59 -9.12
CA ASP A 205 -6.89 -8.11 -9.62
C ASP A 205 -6.03 -7.54 -8.49
N LEU A 206 -5.37 -8.42 -7.77
CA LEU A 206 -4.51 -8.05 -6.66
C LEU A 206 -3.31 -7.20 -7.09
N ILE A 207 -2.67 -7.56 -8.22
CA ILE A 207 -1.54 -6.80 -8.75
C ILE A 207 -1.99 -5.41 -9.20
N GLY A 208 -3.15 -5.30 -9.83
CA GLY A 208 -3.77 -4.02 -10.18
C GLY A 208 -4.11 -3.17 -8.96
N ALA A 209 -4.58 -3.79 -7.87
CA ALA A 209 -4.82 -3.12 -6.61
C ALA A 209 -3.52 -2.49 -6.06
N PHE A 210 -2.44 -3.26 -5.96
CA PHE A 210 -1.14 -2.75 -5.50
C PHE A 210 -0.55 -1.67 -6.42
N ARG A 211 -0.65 -1.84 -7.73
CA ARG A 211 -0.23 -0.80 -8.69
C ARG A 211 -1.03 0.49 -8.49
N SER A 212 -2.33 0.36 -8.26
CA SER A 212 -3.20 1.51 -8.01
C SER A 212 -2.82 2.22 -6.73
N VAL A 213 -2.56 1.50 -5.64
CA VAL A 213 -2.08 2.08 -4.38
C VAL A 213 -0.74 2.78 -4.59
N LYS A 214 0.25 2.12 -5.19
CA LYS A 214 1.56 2.75 -5.48
C LYS A 214 1.46 3.92 -6.48
N GLY A 215 0.47 3.96 -7.34
CA GLY A 215 0.20 5.06 -8.27
C GLY A 215 -0.50 6.26 -7.65
N TYR A 216 -1.13 6.10 -6.51
CA TYR A 216 -1.72 7.21 -5.73
C TYR A 216 -0.70 7.90 -4.81
N ASN A 217 0.43 7.29 -4.59
CA ASN A 217 1.53 7.80 -3.78
C ASN A 217 2.45 8.72 -4.60
#